data_84510ec97655a27fc4dcadce17ea35d0
#
_entry.id   84510ec97655a27fc4dcadce17ea35d0
#
_cell.length_a   1.000
_cell.length_b   1.000
_cell.length_c   1.000
_cell.angle_alpha   90.00
_cell.angle_beta   90.00
_cell.angle_gamma   90.00
#
_symmetry.space_group_name_H-M   'P 1'
#
loop_
_entity.id
_entity.type
_entity.pdbx_description
1 polymer ?
#
loop_
_entity_poly.entity_id
_entity_poly.type
_entity_poly.pdbx_seq_one_letter_code
_entity_poly.pdbx_strand_id
1 'polypeptide(L)'
;ETLEEVEQTFLQVYSTLNEEGQLFFDIHSEYKMNHISPDGPFTYEDEQVAYIWNTEQGEEEHSIYHDITFFIRDAASGYYERFEESHYQRSFPLEVYIKLLERVGFSQVYTETNIFDEQPTDEIERYFIRAVK
;
A
#
# COMPACT_ATOMS: atom_id res chain seq x y z
N GLU A 1 -0.07 -10.98 5.33
CA GLU A 1 -1.40 -10.37 5.51
C GLU A 1 -2.46 -11.23 4.82
N THR A 2 -3.56 -11.48 5.50
CA THR A 2 -4.62 -12.37 5.08
C THR A 2 -5.92 -11.62 4.85
N LEU A 3 -6.87 -12.23 4.14
CA LEU A 3 -8.21 -11.64 3.96
C LEU A 3 -8.95 -11.48 5.28
N GLU A 4 -8.72 -12.37 6.25
CA GLU A 4 -9.29 -12.26 7.59
C GLU A 4 -8.78 -11.01 8.32
N GLU A 5 -7.50 -10.68 8.20
CA GLU A 5 -6.93 -9.46 8.80
C GLU A 5 -7.49 -8.20 8.16
N VAL A 6 -7.67 -8.20 6.84
CA VAL A 6 -8.32 -7.08 6.11
C VAL A 6 -9.75 -6.91 6.59
N GLU A 7 -10.54 -7.99 6.67
CA GLU A 7 -11.92 -7.95 7.17
C GLU A 7 -12.00 -7.45 8.61
N GLN A 8 -11.12 -7.93 9.50
CA GLN A 8 -11.06 -7.47 10.88
C GLN A 8 -10.72 -5.97 10.97
N THR A 9 -9.83 -5.49 10.12
CA THR A 9 -9.53 -4.07 10.02
C THR A 9 -10.76 -3.26 9.64
N PHE A 10 -11.51 -3.68 8.63
CA PHE A 10 -12.74 -3.00 8.21
C PHE A 10 -13.82 -3.04 9.29
N LEU A 11 -13.96 -4.16 10.00
CA LEU A 11 -14.88 -4.26 11.14
C LEU A 11 -14.52 -3.27 12.26
N GLN A 12 -13.24 -3.14 12.60
CA GLN A 12 -12.78 -2.19 13.62
C GLN A 12 -13.06 -0.74 13.19
N VAL A 13 -12.74 -0.39 11.95
CA VAL A 13 -13.01 0.94 11.41
C VAL A 13 -14.52 1.22 11.41
N TYR A 14 -15.33 0.29 10.89
CA TYR A 14 -16.79 0.42 10.87
C TYR A 14 -17.38 0.66 12.27
N SER A 15 -16.88 -0.07 13.27
CA SER A 15 -17.35 0.06 14.66
C SER A 15 -17.04 1.42 15.29
N THR A 16 -15.96 2.09 14.84
CA THR A 16 -15.51 3.39 15.37
C THR A 16 -16.10 4.58 14.64
N LEU A 17 -16.56 4.40 13.41
CA LEU A 17 -17.20 5.47 12.64
C LEU A 17 -18.58 5.81 13.21
N ASN A 18 -18.92 7.11 13.20
CA ASN A 18 -20.28 7.58 13.43
C ASN A 18 -21.20 7.16 12.25
N GLU A 19 -22.53 7.28 12.44
CA GLU A 19 -23.50 7.16 11.35
C GLU A 19 -23.14 8.15 10.22
N GLU A 20 -23.25 7.70 8.97
CA GLU A 20 -22.82 8.44 7.77
C GLU A 20 -21.32 8.74 7.73
N GLY A 21 -20.52 8.19 8.65
CA GLY A 21 -19.06 8.29 8.65
C GLY A 21 -18.44 7.61 7.43
N GLN A 22 -17.30 8.10 7.00
CA GLN A 22 -16.66 7.65 5.77
C GLN A 22 -15.25 7.13 6.03
N LEU A 23 -14.93 6.01 5.39
CA LEU A 23 -13.59 5.46 5.31
C LEU A 23 -13.00 5.81 3.94
N PHE A 24 -11.79 6.37 3.94
CA PHE A 24 -10.98 6.59 2.74
C PHE A 24 -9.67 5.82 2.85
N PHE A 25 -9.34 5.07 1.84
CA PHE A 25 -8.04 4.39 1.74
C PHE A 25 -7.71 4.12 0.28
N ASP A 26 -6.49 3.69 0.04
CA ASP A 26 -6.03 3.25 -1.27
C ASP A 26 -5.36 1.89 -1.19
N ILE A 27 -5.34 1.20 -2.31
CA ILE A 27 -4.66 -0.08 -2.50
C ILE A 27 -3.84 -0.06 -3.79
N HIS A 28 -2.73 -0.78 -3.80
CA HIS A 28 -2.07 -1.11 -5.05
C HIS A 28 -2.92 -2.11 -5.84
N SER A 29 -2.98 -1.90 -7.16
CA SER A 29 -3.64 -2.84 -8.07
C SER A 29 -2.82 -4.11 -8.24
N GLU A 30 -3.44 -5.14 -8.80
CA GLU A 30 -2.76 -6.36 -9.25
C GLU A 30 -1.68 -6.05 -10.29
N TYR A 31 -1.94 -5.09 -11.19
CA TYR A 31 -0.95 -4.62 -12.17
C TYR A 31 0.30 -4.10 -11.47
N LYS A 32 0.16 -3.17 -10.51
CA LYS A 32 1.29 -2.62 -9.77
C LYS A 32 2.08 -3.69 -9.02
N MET A 33 1.38 -4.58 -8.30
CA MET A 33 2.01 -5.64 -7.52
C MET A 33 2.81 -6.62 -8.39
N ASN A 34 2.38 -6.86 -9.62
CA ASN A 34 3.07 -7.76 -10.54
C ASN A 34 4.22 -7.10 -11.32
N HIS A 35 4.28 -5.75 -11.38
CA HIS A 35 5.25 -5.02 -12.21
C HIS A 35 6.27 -4.18 -11.43
N ILE A 36 6.08 -3.95 -10.12
CA ILE A 36 7.00 -3.11 -9.35
C ILE A 36 8.42 -3.69 -9.22
N SER A 37 8.55 -5.01 -9.17
CA SER A 37 9.85 -5.67 -8.94
C SER A 37 10.90 -5.38 -10.01
N PRO A 38 10.57 -5.30 -11.32
CA PRO A 38 11.55 -4.97 -12.35
C PRO A 38 12.06 -3.53 -12.31
N ASP A 39 11.36 -2.62 -11.63
CA ASP A 39 11.67 -1.19 -11.62
C ASP A 39 12.77 -0.82 -10.62
N GLY A 40 13.11 -1.71 -9.68
CA GLY A 40 14.13 -1.47 -8.65
C GLY A 40 15.56 -1.80 -9.10
N PRO A 41 16.57 -1.52 -8.24
CA PRO A 41 16.43 -0.85 -6.94
C PRO A 41 16.10 0.63 -7.06
N PHE A 42 15.22 1.11 -6.16
CA PHE A 42 14.96 2.54 -6.00
C PHE A 42 15.99 3.15 -5.07
N THR A 43 16.51 4.30 -5.40
CA THR A 43 17.54 4.97 -4.61
C THR A 43 17.19 6.44 -4.39
N TYR A 44 17.61 6.97 -3.25
CA TYR A 44 17.50 8.37 -2.94
C TYR A 44 18.73 8.81 -2.14
N GLU A 45 19.16 10.05 -2.31
CA GLU A 45 20.25 10.66 -1.55
C GLU A 45 20.01 12.16 -1.38
N ASP A 46 20.21 12.63 -0.15
CA ASP A 46 20.37 14.05 0.17
C ASP A 46 21.49 14.25 1.21
N GLU A 47 21.58 15.44 1.83
CA GLU A 47 22.62 15.76 2.81
C GLU A 47 22.50 14.97 4.13
N GLN A 48 21.34 14.41 4.43
CA GLN A 48 21.01 13.77 5.71
C GLN A 48 20.75 12.28 5.59
N VAL A 49 20.18 11.84 4.48
CA VAL A 49 19.77 10.45 4.28
C VAL A 49 20.06 9.95 2.88
N ALA A 50 20.51 8.71 2.79
CA ALA A 50 20.48 7.95 1.55
C ALA A 50 19.79 6.62 1.81
N TYR A 51 19.08 6.07 0.80
CA TYR A 51 18.56 4.72 0.88
C TYR A 51 18.69 3.95 -0.43
N ILE A 52 18.73 2.63 -0.27
CA ILE A 52 18.61 1.65 -1.35
C ILE A 52 17.41 0.79 -1.01
N TRP A 53 16.38 0.83 -1.87
CA TRP A 53 15.16 0.06 -1.71
C TRP A 53 15.05 -0.98 -2.82
N ASN A 54 15.16 -2.25 -2.43
CA ASN A 54 14.98 -3.39 -3.30
C ASN A 54 13.56 -3.94 -3.14
N THR A 55 13.02 -4.47 -4.23
CA THR A 55 11.74 -5.16 -4.25
C THR A 55 11.91 -6.55 -4.85
N GLU A 56 11.25 -7.54 -4.25
CA GLU A 56 11.24 -8.92 -4.72
C GLU A 56 9.81 -9.47 -4.65
N GLN A 57 9.41 -10.25 -5.66
CA GLN A 57 8.11 -10.92 -5.64
C GLN A 57 8.04 -11.91 -4.48
N GLY A 58 6.94 -11.87 -3.73
CA GLY A 58 6.69 -12.84 -2.65
C GLY A 58 6.14 -14.15 -3.18
N GLU A 59 6.00 -15.13 -2.29
CA GLU A 59 5.48 -16.45 -2.62
C GLU A 59 3.97 -16.47 -2.88
N GLU A 60 3.25 -15.53 -2.29
CA GLU A 60 1.81 -15.39 -2.47
C GLU A 60 1.50 -14.54 -3.68
N GLU A 61 0.36 -14.81 -4.31
CA GLU A 61 -0.11 -14.02 -5.44
C GLU A 61 -0.29 -12.53 -5.04
N HIS A 62 0.19 -11.61 -5.87
CA HIS A 62 0.18 -10.16 -5.64
C HIS A 62 0.86 -9.74 -4.34
N SER A 63 1.97 -10.38 -4.00
CA SER A 63 2.77 -10.04 -2.82
C SER A 63 4.19 -9.62 -3.18
N ILE A 64 4.78 -8.75 -2.36
CA ILE A 64 6.09 -8.17 -2.59
C ILE A 64 6.81 -8.05 -1.25
N TYR A 65 8.10 -8.39 -1.24
CA TYR A 65 9.03 -7.99 -0.20
C TYR A 65 9.71 -6.68 -0.57
N HIS A 66 9.84 -5.81 0.42
CA HIS A 66 10.54 -4.53 0.32
C HIS A 66 11.70 -4.56 1.31
N ASP A 67 12.92 -4.60 0.81
CA ASP A 67 14.13 -4.54 1.62
C ASP A 67 14.81 -3.19 1.43
N ILE A 68 14.83 -2.40 2.50
CA ILE A 68 15.32 -1.02 2.48
C ILE A 68 16.54 -0.90 3.37
N THR A 69 17.64 -0.45 2.80
CA THR A 69 18.84 -0.07 3.54
C THR A 69 18.92 1.46 3.59
N PHE A 70 18.86 2.02 4.79
CA PHE A 70 19.04 3.44 5.05
C PHE A 70 20.46 3.73 5.54
N PHE A 71 20.97 4.88 5.14
CA PHE A 71 22.18 5.49 5.68
C PHE A 71 21.81 6.89 6.17
N ILE A 72 21.77 7.07 7.49
CA ILE A 72 21.35 8.31 8.14
C ILE A 72 22.58 9.02 8.71
N ARG A 73 22.79 10.27 8.33
CA ARG A 73 23.93 11.05 8.78
C ARG A 73 23.70 11.57 10.19
N ASP A 74 24.60 11.22 11.09
CA ASP A 74 24.68 11.85 12.42
C ASP A 74 25.25 13.27 12.31
N ALA A 75 24.47 14.25 12.74
CA ALA A 75 24.82 15.66 12.62
C ALA A 75 26.04 16.09 13.48
N ALA A 76 26.34 15.34 14.53
CA ALA A 76 27.43 15.68 15.44
C ALA A 76 28.78 15.11 14.96
N SER A 77 28.80 13.87 14.51
CA SER A 77 30.01 13.18 14.06
C SER A 77 30.27 13.31 12.56
N GLY A 78 29.21 13.53 11.77
CA GLY A 78 29.26 13.50 10.30
C GLY A 78 29.36 12.11 9.69
N TYR A 79 29.36 11.04 10.50
CA TYR A 79 29.31 9.66 10.02
C TYR A 79 27.89 9.23 9.69
N TYR A 80 27.76 8.15 8.88
CA TYR A 80 26.48 7.54 8.55
C TYR A 80 26.24 6.30 9.42
N GLU A 81 25.03 6.21 9.96
CA GLU A 81 24.51 5.02 10.61
C GLU A 81 23.66 4.24 9.62
N ARG A 82 23.84 2.92 9.57
CA ARG A 82 23.15 2.02 8.65
C ARG A 82 22.01 1.32 9.37
N PHE A 83 20.81 1.38 8.79
CA PHE A 83 19.62 0.68 9.25
C PHE A 83 19.07 -0.19 8.12
N GLU A 84 18.45 -1.29 8.47
CA GLU A 84 17.77 -2.18 7.51
C GLU A 84 16.34 -2.41 7.97
N GLU A 85 15.42 -2.35 7.02
CA GLU A 85 14.01 -2.66 7.22
C GLU A 85 13.57 -3.62 6.13
N SER A 86 12.77 -4.62 6.51
CA SER A 86 12.11 -5.54 5.58
C SER A 86 10.62 -5.51 5.82
N HIS A 87 9.84 -5.27 4.76
CA HIS A 87 8.39 -5.19 4.80
C HIS A 87 7.81 -6.18 3.80
N TYR A 88 6.73 -6.85 4.19
CA TYR A 88 5.94 -7.67 3.31
C TYR A 88 4.62 -6.96 3.03
N GLN A 89 4.29 -6.82 1.75
CA GLN A 89 3.06 -6.24 1.27
C GLN A 89 2.32 -7.24 0.40
N ARG A 90 1.00 -7.33 0.56
CA ARG A 90 0.12 -8.10 -0.30
C ARG A 90 -1.10 -7.28 -0.65
N SER A 91 -1.55 -7.37 -1.90
CA SER A 91 -2.81 -6.82 -2.36
C SER A 91 -3.74 -7.95 -2.83
N PHE A 92 -5.02 -7.62 -2.98
CA PHE A 92 -6.05 -8.52 -3.49
C PHE A 92 -6.81 -7.81 -4.62
N PRO A 93 -7.53 -8.54 -5.48
CA PRO A 93 -8.39 -7.94 -6.50
C PRO A 93 -9.37 -6.92 -5.90
N LEU A 94 -9.62 -5.83 -6.62
CA LEU A 94 -10.50 -4.74 -6.15
C LEU A 94 -11.86 -5.25 -5.68
N GLU A 95 -12.46 -6.20 -6.40
CA GLU A 95 -13.77 -6.78 -6.07
C GLU A 95 -13.79 -7.50 -4.72
N VAL A 96 -12.65 -7.99 -4.27
CA VAL A 96 -12.52 -8.63 -2.94
C VAL A 96 -12.70 -7.58 -1.84
N TYR A 97 -12.04 -6.43 -1.96
CA TYR A 97 -12.19 -5.34 -1.01
C TYR A 97 -13.62 -4.80 -0.98
N ILE A 98 -14.24 -4.61 -2.14
CA ILE A 98 -15.64 -4.14 -2.24
C ILE A 98 -16.57 -5.11 -1.50
N LYS A 99 -16.46 -6.41 -1.77
CA LYS A 99 -17.29 -7.43 -1.11
C LYS A 99 -17.07 -7.51 0.40
N LEU A 100 -15.82 -7.30 0.87
CA LEU A 100 -15.52 -7.26 2.29
C LEU A 100 -16.18 -6.04 2.96
N LEU A 101 -16.08 -4.87 2.35
CA LEU A 101 -16.71 -3.63 2.84
C LEU A 101 -18.23 -3.78 2.94
N GLU A 102 -18.88 -4.29 1.89
CA GLU A 102 -20.32 -4.55 1.85
C GLU A 102 -20.74 -5.56 2.94
N ARG A 103 -19.97 -6.64 3.10
CA ARG A 103 -20.21 -7.67 4.14
C ARG A 103 -20.09 -7.14 5.55
N VAL A 104 -19.16 -6.20 5.79
CA VAL A 104 -18.97 -5.52 7.07
C VAL A 104 -20.14 -4.59 7.39
N GLY A 105 -20.82 -4.04 6.37
CA GLY A 105 -22.02 -3.21 6.53
C GLY A 105 -21.93 -1.81 5.93
N PHE A 106 -20.84 -1.46 5.22
CA PHE A 106 -20.78 -0.20 4.50
C PHE A 106 -21.86 -0.16 3.41
N SER A 107 -22.64 0.92 3.41
CA SER A 107 -23.86 1.07 2.57
C SER A 107 -23.56 1.47 1.13
N GLN A 108 -22.44 2.16 0.92
CA GLN A 108 -22.01 2.65 -0.40
C GLN A 108 -20.49 2.55 -0.50
N VAL A 109 -20.01 1.96 -1.59
CA VAL A 109 -18.58 1.87 -1.91
C VAL A 109 -18.32 2.52 -3.26
N TYR A 110 -17.44 3.50 -3.28
CA TYR A 110 -17.02 4.21 -4.48
C TYR A 110 -15.54 3.91 -4.74
N THR A 111 -15.19 3.76 -6.00
CA THR A 111 -13.82 3.48 -6.42
C THR A 111 -13.41 4.45 -7.51
N GLU A 112 -12.21 4.99 -7.40
CA GLU A 112 -11.59 5.85 -8.40
C GLU A 112 -10.19 5.33 -8.72
N THR A 113 -9.82 5.48 -10.00
CA THR A 113 -8.50 5.13 -10.49
C THR A 113 -7.75 6.40 -10.70
N ASN A 114 -6.84 6.84 -10.13
CA ASN A 114 -6.05 8.06 -10.30
C ASN A 114 -6.80 9.41 -10.18
N ILE A 115 -6.44 10.16 -9.14
CA ILE A 115 -6.99 11.50 -8.89
C ILE A 115 -6.26 12.58 -9.73
N PHE A 116 -5.10 12.28 -10.31
CA PHE A 116 -4.20 13.31 -10.85
C PHE A 116 -3.76 13.12 -12.30
N ASP A 117 -3.85 11.92 -12.88
CA ASP A 117 -3.40 11.63 -14.25
C ASP A 117 -4.30 10.65 -14.97
N GLU A 118 -4.51 10.83 -16.28
CA GLU A 118 -5.17 9.86 -17.15
C GLU A 118 -4.18 8.71 -17.47
N GLN A 119 -4.28 7.62 -16.74
CA GLN A 119 -3.54 6.39 -17.08
C GLN A 119 -4.37 5.51 -18.03
N PRO A 120 -3.71 4.72 -18.90
CA PRO A 120 -4.40 3.66 -19.65
C PRO A 120 -5.16 2.73 -18.70
N THR A 121 -6.35 2.29 -19.08
CA THR A 121 -7.23 1.47 -18.23
C THR A 121 -6.66 0.10 -17.85
N ASP A 122 -5.66 -0.37 -18.56
CA ASP A 122 -4.94 -1.63 -18.35
C ASP A 122 -3.66 -1.49 -17.50
N GLU A 123 -3.23 -0.25 -17.20
CA GLU A 123 -2.04 0.05 -16.40
C GLU A 123 -2.36 0.77 -15.09
N ILE A 124 -3.55 0.56 -14.55
CA ILE A 124 -3.95 1.18 -13.28
C ILE A 124 -3.05 0.66 -12.17
N GLU A 125 -2.30 1.54 -11.53
CA GLU A 125 -1.38 1.17 -10.44
C GLU A 125 -2.04 1.22 -9.06
N ARG A 126 -3.11 2.03 -8.89
CA ARG A 126 -3.71 2.31 -7.59
C ARG A 126 -5.21 2.54 -7.70
N TYR A 127 -5.95 1.97 -6.75
CA TYR A 127 -7.36 2.26 -6.56
C TYR A 127 -7.56 3.07 -5.27
N PHE A 128 -8.33 4.14 -5.37
CA PHE A 128 -8.80 4.93 -4.24
C PHE A 128 -10.22 4.50 -3.92
N ILE A 129 -10.48 4.18 -2.66
CA ILE A 129 -11.74 3.61 -2.22
C ILE A 129 -12.33 4.52 -1.14
N ARG A 130 -13.61 4.85 -1.31
CA ARG A 130 -14.43 5.54 -0.32
C ARG A 130 -15.60 4.67 0.05
N ALA A 131 -15.76 4.37 1.33
CA ALA A 131 -16.87 3.58 1.85
C ALA A 131 -17.65 4.38 2.89
N VAL A 132 -18.99 4.35 2.83
CA VAL A 132 -19.91 5.09 3.72
C VAL A 132 -20.59 4.11 4.67
N LYS A 133 -20.58 4.40 5.98
CA LYS A 133 -21.30 3.64 6.99
C LYS A 133 -22.79 3.85 6.91
#